data_20f1cecd1a01093e9dcac965dcec03c9
#
_entry.id   20f1cecd1a01093e9dcac965dcec03c9
#
_cell.length_a   1.000
_cell.length_b   1.000
_cell.length_c   1.000
_cell.angle_alpha   90.00
_cell.angle_beta   90.00
_cell.angle_gamma   90.00
#
_symmetry.space_group_name_H-M   'P 1'
#
loop_
_entity.id
_entity.type
_entity.pdbx_description
1 polymer ?
#
loop_
_entity_poly.entity_id
_entity_poly.type
_entity_poly.pdbx_seq_one_letter_code
_entity_poly.pdbx_strand_id
1 'polypeptide(L)'
;MSSNTEIKINAENVNVFYGEKQAIKNVSIHVEKSKITALIGPSGCGKSTFIRCINRMNDVIPSCKVEGKIYVDEIDVNNPELDPVFLRARVGMVFQKPNPFPKSIFENIAYGPKIHGLTTVSYTHLTLPTRIF
;
A
#
# COMPACT_ATOMS: atom_id res chain seq x y z
N MET A 1 -22.73 22.98 -3.45
CA MET A 1 -21.29 23.00 -3.69
C MET A 1 -20.80 21.59 -3.91
N SER A 2 -20.55 21.27 -5.14
CA SER A 2 -19.84 20.03 -5.44
C SER A 2 -18.39 20.24 -5.01
N SER A 3 -18.02 19.70 -3.87
CA SER A 3 -16.62 19.53 -3.57
C SER A 3 -16.08 18.54 -4.60
N ASN A 4 -15.28 19.01 -5.54
CA ASN A 4 -14.49 18.13 -6.40
C ASN A 4 -13.44 17.42 -5.53
N THR A 5 -13.92 16.46 -4.74
CA THR A 5 -13.03 15.63 -3.97
C THR A 5 -12.44 14.61 -4.96
N GLU A 6 -11.17 14.80 -5.31
CA GLU A 6 -10.47 13.80 -6.09
C GLU A 6 -10.24 12.55 -5.25
N ILE A 7 -10.62 11.42 -5.78
CA ILE A 7 -10.43 10.13 -5.12
C ILE A 7 -9.09 9.55 -5.54
N LYS A 8 -8.24 9.26 -4.56
CA LYS A 8 -6.94 8.64 -4.77
C LYS A 8 -7.05 7.13 -4.91
N ILE A 9 -7.83 6.51 -4.02
CA ILE A 9 -8.07 5.08 -3.99
C ILE A 9 -9.55 4.83 -4.03
N ASN A 10 -9.98 4.00 -4.97
CA ASN A 10 -11.36 3.56 -5.09
C ASN A 10 -11.41 2.03 -5.02
N ALA A 11 -11.94 1.51 -3.92
CA ALA A 11 -12.16 0.08 -3.73
C ALA A 11 -13.65 -0.22 -3.86
N GLU A 12 -14.01 -1.17 -4.71
CA GLU A 12 -15.38 -1.55 -5.00
C GLU A 12 -15.58 -3.05 -4.82
N ASN A 13 -16.52 -3.41 -3.95
CA ASN A 13 -16.94 -4.80 -3.73
C ASN A 13 -15.76 -5.75 -3.46
N VAL A 14 -14.84 -5.35 -2.60
CA VAL A 14 -13.63 -6.12 -2.31
C VAL A 14 -13.95 -7.27 -1.37
N ASN A 15 -13.56 -8.46 -1.79
CA ASN A 15 -13.62 -9.68 -1.00
C ASN A 15 -12.22 -10.27 -0.92
N VAL A 16 -11.80 -10.69 0.25
CA VAL A 16 -10.49 -11.32 0.45
C VAL A 16 -10.66 -12.62 1.21
N PHE A 17 -10.03 -13.67 0.68
CA PHE A 17 -10.06 -15.01 1.24
C PHE A 17 -8.65 -15.48 1.54
N TYR A 18 -8.50 -16.14 2.68
CA TYR A 18 -7.32 -16.93 3.02
C TYR A 18 -7.73 -18.40 3.03
N GLY A 19 -7.47 -19.11 1.91
CA GLY A 19 -8.01 -20.43 1.72
C GLY A 19 -9.53 -20.41 1.73
N GLU A 20 -10.16 -21.14 2.64
CA GLU A 20 -11.62 -21.19 2.79
C GLU A 20 -12.18 -20.07 3.69
N LYS A 21 -11.30 -19.37 4.41
CA LYS A 21 -11.73 -18.32 5.34
C LYS A 21 -11.81 -16.97 4.65
N GLN A 22 -12.97 -16.34 4.68
CA GLN A 22 -13.16 -15.00 4.16
C GLN A 22 -12.80 -13.95 5.21
N ALA A 23 -11.80 -13.14 4.91
CA ALA A 23 -11.32 -12.09 5.80
C ALA A 23 -12.01 -10.74 5.57
N ILE A 24 -12.36 -10.44 4.31
CA ILE A 24 -13.06 -9.21 3.93
C ILE A 24 -14.28 -9.57 3.10
N LYS A 25 -15.43 -8.97 3.44
CA LYS A 25 -16.71 -9.23 2.78
C LYS A 25 -17.26 -7.96 2.17
N ASN A 26 -17.30 -7.89 0.85
CA ASN A 26 -17.98 -6.86 0.08
C ASN A 26 -17.73 -5.43 0.59
N VAL A 27 -16.47 -5.06 0.72
CA VAL A 27 -16.07 -3.75 1.23
C VAL A 27 -15.85 -2.79 0.07
N SER A 28 -16.45 -1.60 0.18
CA SER A 28 -16.27 -0.50 -0.76
C SER A 28 -15.82 0.73 0.02
N ILE A 29 -14.65 1.26 -0.33
CA ILE A 29 -14.04 2.40 0.37
C ILE A 29 -13.45 3.36 -0.65
N HIS A 30 -13.68 4.65 -0.43
CA HIS A 30 -13.04 5.72 -1.18
C HIS A 30 -12.05 6.47 -0.28
N VAL A 31 -10.82 6.65 -0.75
CA VAL A 31 -9.80 7.43 -0.05
C VAL A 31 -9.51 8.68 -0.87
N GLU A 32 -9.69 9.82 -0.24
CA GLU A 32 -9.49 11.12 -0.88
C GLU A 32 -8.01 11.45 -1.05
N LYS A 33 -7.70 12.12 -2.15
CA LYS A 33 -6.36 12.60 -2.45
C LYS A 33 -5.90 13.67 -1.46
N SER A 34 -4.64 13.64 -1.08
CA SER A 34 -4.00 14.64 -0.21
C SER A 34 -4.63 14.77 1.17
N LYS A 35 -5.23 13.68 1.65
CA LYS A 35 -5.83 13.60 2.99
C LYS A 35 -5.39 12.33 3.71
N ILE A 36 -5.54 12.35 5.02
CA ILE A 36 -5.29 11.18 5.86
C ILE A 36 -6.63 10.51 6.14
N THR A 37 -6.71 9.23 5.78
CA THR A 37 -7.87 8.39 6.09
C THR A 37 -7.44 7.33 7.10
N ALA A 38 -8.18 7.21 8.19
CA ALA A 38 -7.91 6.22 9.23
C ALA A 38 -8.94 5.10 9.17
N LEU A 39 -8.45 3.86 9.27
CA LEU A 39 -9.28 2.67 9.43
C LEU A 39 -9.26 2.26 10.91
N ILE A 40 -10.42 2.30 11.55
CA ILE A 40 -10.55 2.02 12.98
C ILE A 40 -11.43 0.79 13.15
N GLY A 41 -11.03 -0.10 14.04
CA GLY A 41 -11.79 -1.29 14.37
C GLY A 41 -11.00 -2.24 15.25
N PRO A 42 -11.65 -3.26 15.81
CA PRO A 42 -11.00 -4.25 16.66
C PRO A 42 -9.96 -5.07 15.90
N SER A 43 -9.02 -5.68 16.64
CA SER A 43 -8.04 -6.59 16.07
C SER A 43 -8.75 -7.73 15.33
N GLY A 44 -8.21 -8.09 14.17
CA GLY A 44 -8.74 -9.20 13.36
C GLY A 44 -9.95 -8.85 12.49
N CYS A 45 -10.35 -7.57 12.41
CA CYS A 45 -11.48 -7.18 11.56
C CYS A 45 -11.13 -6.97 10.08
N GLY A 46 -9.85 -7.13 9.70
CA GLY A 46 -9.44 -7.07 8.30
C GLY A 46 -8.79 -5.77 7.86
N LYS A 47 -8.49 -4.83 8.77
CA LYS A 47 -7.84 -3.55 8.41
C LYS A 47 -6.51 -3.73 7.70
N SER A 48 -5.62 -4.52 8.27
CA SER A 48 -4.30 -4.80 7.68
C SER A 48 -4.43 -5.58 6.37
N THR A 49 -5.37 -6.50 6.30
CA THR A 49 -5.65 -7.25 5.07
C THR A 49 -6.06 -6.31 3.94
N PHE A 50 -6.95 -5.36 4.20
CA PHE A 50 -7.37 -4.38 3.22
C PHE A 50 -6.21 -3.49 2.75
N ILE A 51 -5.41 -2.99 3.68
CA ILE A 51 -4.25 -2.14 3.36
C ILE A 51 -3.26 -2.89 2.46
N ARG A 52 -3.01 -4.17 2.74
CA ARG A 52 -2.10 -4.98 1.91
C ARG A 52 -2.64 -5.26 0.51
N CYS A 53 -3.94 -5.12 0.28
CA CYS A 53 -4.50 -5.27 -1.06
C CYS A 53 -4.13 -4.10 -1.97
N ILE A 54 -3.93 -2.90 -1.43
CA ILE A 54 -3.68 -1.69 -2.20
C ILE A 54 -2.36 -1.76 -2.96
N ASN A 55 -1.31 -2.29 -2.33
CA ASN A 55 0.01 -2.46 -2.95
C ASN A 55 0.32 -3.91 -3.34
N ARG A 56 -0.67 -4.77 -3.33
CA ARG A 56 -0.55 -6.19 -3.68
C ARG A 56 0.40 -6.97 -2.77
N MET A 57 0.58 -6.56 -1.53
CA MET A 57 1.39 -7.33 -0.58
C MET A 57 0.76 -8.67 -0.23
N ASN A 58 -0.55 -8.84 -0.44
CA ASN A 58 -1.21 -10.14 -0.27
C ASN A 58 -0.80 -11.18 -1.32
N ASP A 59 -0.18 -10.78 -2.41
CA ASP A 59 0.31 -11.70 -3.45
C ASP A 59 1.40 -12.64 -2.94
N VAL A 60 2.12 -12.25 -1.87
CA VAL A 60 3.14 -13.10 -1.26
C VAL A 60 2.56 -14.22 -0.39
N ILE A 61 1.27 -14.19 -0.14
CA ILE A 61 0.55 -15.21 0.62
C ILE A 61 -0.15 -16.14 -0.37
N PRO A 62 0.31 -17.40 -0.53
CA PRO A 62 -0.22 -18.28 -1.58
C PRO A 62 -1.70 -18.59 -1.46
N SER A 63 -2.22 -18.63 -0.22
CA SER A 63 -3.64 -18.90 0.04
C SER A 63 -4.54 -17.69 -0.10
N CYS A 64 -4.00 -16.50 -0.33
CA CYS A 64 -4.77 -15.28 -0.40
C CYS A 64 -5.35 -15.07 -1.79
N LYS A 65 -6.66 -14.86 -1.84
CA LYS A 65 -7.39 -14.52 -3.07
C LYS A 65 -8.12 -13.21 -2.86
N VAL A 66 -7.91 -12.27 -3.76
CA VAL A 66 -8.56 -10.96 -3.73
C VAL A 66 -9.55 -10.87 -4.90
N GLU A 67 -10.79 -10.54 -4.59
CA GLU A 67 -11.83 -10.28 -5.58
C GLU A 67 -12.33 -8.84 -5.44
N GLY A 68 -12.95 -8.33 -6.50
CA GLY A 68 -13.41 -6.95 -6.56
C GLY A 68 -12.43 -6.06 -7.30
N LYS A 69 -12.65 -4.76 -7.23
CA LYS A 69 -11.84 -3.79 -7.95
C LYS A 69 -11.21 -2.80 -6.99
N ILE A 70 -9.93 -2.55 -7.16
CA ILE A 70 -9.19 -1.54 -6.42
C ILE A 70 -8.41 -0.69 -7.43
N TYR A 71 -8.70 0.60 -7.44
CA TYR A 71 -8.02 1.56 -8.30
C TYR A 71 -7.20 2.53 -7.47
N VAL A 72 -5.96 2.75 -7.88
CA VAL A 72 -5.09 3.80 -7.35
C VAL A 72 -4.75 4.72 -8.50
N ASP A 73 -5.14 5.99 -8.41
CA ASP A 73 -5.01 6.95 -9.51
C ASP A 73 -5.61 6.39 -10.83
N GLU A 74 -6.79 5.76 -10.74
CA GLU A 74 -7.48 5.14 -11.88
C GLU A 74 -6.78 3.91 -12.47
N ILE A 75 -5.70 3.46 -11.88
CA ILE A 75 -4.99 2.25 -12.28
C ILE A 75 -5.54 1.05 -11.48
N ASP A 76 -6.02 0.02 -12.19
CA ASP A 76 -6.45 -1.22 -11.56
C ASP A 76 -5.23 -1.97 -11.00
N VAL A 77 -5.13 -2.07 -9.68
CA VAL A 77 -3.96 -2.70 -9.02
C VAL A 77 -3.90 -4.21 -9.26
N ASN A 78 -5.03 -4.83 -9.61
CA ASN A 78 -5.09 -6.27 -9.87
C ASN A 78 -5.01 -6.62 -11.36
N ASN A 79 -4.72 -5.64 -12.21
CA ASN A 79 -4.53 -5.89 -13.64
C ASN A 79 -3.32 -6.84 -13.83
N PRO A 80 -3.49 -7.98 -14.51
CA PRO A 80 -2.39 -8.92 -14.76
C PRO A 80 -1.21 -8.32 -15.53
N GLU A 81 -1.45 -7.29 -16.32
CA GLU A 81 -0.40 -6.60 -17.10
C GLU A 81 0.37 -5.56 -16.27
N LEU A 82 -0.12 -5.21 -15.08
CA LEU A 82 0.54 -4.25 -14.22
C LEU A 82 1.74 -4.89 -13.52
N ASP A 83 2.90 -4.26 -13.65
CA ASP A 83 4.09 -4.68 -12.92
C ASP A 83 3.94 -4.31 -11.43
N PRO A 84 3.95 -5.30 -10.52
CA PRO A 84 3.86 -5.04 -9.08
C PRO A 84 4.98 -4.13 -8.55
N VAL A 85 6.16 -4.18 -9.15
CA VAL A 85 7.29 -3.32 -8.75
C VAL A 85 6.97 -1.85 -9.02
N PHE A 86 6.38 -1.56 -10.16
CA PHE A 86 5.93 -0.21 -10.52
C PHE A 86 4.90 0.31 -9.50
N LEU A 87 3.92 -0.52 -9.17
CA LEU A 87 2.89 -0.18 -8.18
C LEU A 87 3.50 0.10 -6.80
N ARG A 88 4.38 -0.80 -6.32
CA ARG A 88 5.01 -0.70 -5.00
C ARG A 88 5.99 0.47 -4.89
N ALA A 89 6.55 0.92 -5.99
CA ALA A 89 7.36 2.14 -6.01
C ALA A 89 6.52 3.39 -5.73
N ARG A 90 5.24 3.36 -6.07
CA ARG A 90 4.31 4.48 -5.90
C ARG A 90 3.48 4.38 -4.62
N VAL A 91 3.25 3.19 -4.11
CA VAL A 91 2.47 2.95 -2.90
C VAL A 91 3.38 2.37 -1.82
N GLY A 92 3.89 3.25 -0.97
CA GLY A 92 4.72 2.87 0.17
C GLY A 92 3.89 2.23 1.28
N MET A 93 4.53 1.39 2.07
CA MET A 93 3.90 0.76 3.22
C MET A 93 4.84 0.82 4.44
N VAL A 94 4.28 1.23 5.57
CA VAL A 94 4.98 1.21 6.86
C VAL A 94 4.46 0.02 7.64
N PHE A 95 5.36 -0.90 7.98
CA PHE A 95 5.01 -2.10 8.73
C PHE A 95 4.97 -1.83 10.23
N GLN A 96 4.16 -2.60 10.94
CA GLN A 96 4.04 -2.50 12.39
C GLN A 96 5.36 -2.81 13.10
N LYS A 97 6.13 -3.77 12.59
CA LYS A 97 7.46 -4.12 13.08
C LYS A 97 8.52 -3.54 12.16
N PRO A 98 9.45 -2.71 12.65
CA PRO A 98 10.57 -2.27 11.83
C PRO A 98 11.46 -3.47 11.45
N ASN A 99 11.87 -3.51 10.20
CA ASN A 99 12.73 -4.57 9.69
C ASN A 99 13.86 -3.96 8.85
N PRO A 100 14.79 -3.23 9.48
CA PRO A 100 15.89 -2.60 8.76
C PRO A 100 16.88 -3.64 8.24
N PHE A 101 17.56 -3.31 7.16
CA PHE A 101 18.70 -4.08 6.68
C PHE A 101 19.90 -3.91 7.62
N PRO A 102 20.82 -4.89 7.72
CA PRO A 102 22.04 -4.78 8.53
C PRO A 102 23.06 -3.86 7.86
N LYS A 103 22.68 -2.61 7.70
CA LYS A 103 23.46 -1.56 7.01
C LYS A 103 23.32 -0.26 7.80
N SER A 104 24.06 0.78 7.39
CA SER A 104 23.95 2.09 8.02
C SER A 104 22.56 2.68 7.85
N ILE A 105 22.25 3.70 8.65
CA ILE A 105 21.00 4.45 8.55
C ILE A 105 20.86 5.06 7.14
N PHE A 106 21.93 5.66 6.64
CA PHE A 106 21.93 6.24 5.30
C PHE A 106 21.65 5.21 4.23
N GLU A 107 22.28 4.04 4.30
CA GLU A 107 22.08 2.95 3.32
C GLU A 107 20.67 2.37 3.35
N ASN A 108 20.04 2.30 4.54
CA ASN A 108 18.65 1.88 4.67
C ASN A 108 17.71 2.87 3.98
N ILE A 109 17.94 4.16 4.14
CA ILE A 109 17.11 5.21 3.53
C ILE A 109 17.36 5.28 2.03
N ALA A 110 18.59 5.16 1.60
CA ALA A 110 18.97 5.25 0.19
C ALA A 110 18.64 4.00 -0.62
N TYR A 111 18.29 2.90 0.03
CA TYR A 111 18.04 1.61 -0.63
C TYR A 111 16.94 1.69 -1.70
N GLY A 112 15.80 2.27 -1.36
CA GLY A 112 14.70 2.43 -2.30
C GLY A 112 15.09 3.28 -3.52
N PRO A 113 15.54 4.53 -3.33
CA PRO A 113 16.01 5.37 -4.44
C PRO A 113 17.08 4.70 -5.30
N LYS A 114 18.02 4.01 -4.69
CA LYS A 114 19.11 3.34 -5.40
C LYS A 114 18.60 2.19 -6.28
N ILE A 115 17.68 1.37 -5.77
CA ILE A 115 17.07 0.27 -6.55
C ILE A 115 16.25 0.82 -7.72
N HIS A 116 15.56 1.93 -7.54
CA HIS A 116 14.75 2.55 -8.58
C HIS A 116 15.56 3.42 -9.53
N GLY A 117 16.88 3.38 -9.46
CA GLY A 117 17.76 4.05 -10.42
C GLY A 117 17.87 5.56 -10.24
N LEU A 118 17.50 6.11 -9.08
CA LEU A 118 17.67 7.51 -8.79
C LEU A 118 19.16 7.85 -8.62
N THR A 119 19.53 9.06 -9.04
CA THR A 119 20.91 9.51 -8.95
C THR A 119 21.32 9.80 -7.51
N THR A 120 22.63 9.76 -7.25
CA THR A 120 23.18 10.08 -5.93
C THR A 120 22.72 11.46 -5.44
N VAL A 121 22.58 12.42 -6.33
CA VAL A 121 22.09 13.76 -5.99
C VAL A 121 20.67 13.74 -5.46
N SER A 122 19.81 12.89 -6.02
CA SER A 122 18.40 12.78 -5.61
C SER A 122 18.23 12.32 -4.18
N TYR A 123 19.04 11.39 -3.69
CA TYR A 123 18.90 10.90 -2.32
C TYR A 123 19.86 11.51 -1.31
N THR A 124 20.72 12.47 -1.71
CA THR A 124 21.47 13.28 -0.74
C THR A 124 20.54 14.23 0.04
N HIS A 125 19.33 14.46 -0.47
CA HIS A 125 18.31 15.29 0.19
C HIS A 125 17.36 14.49 1.07
N LEU A 126 17.59 13.19 1.28
CA LEU A 126 16.76 12.37 2.16
C LEU A 126 16.93 12.82 3.61
N THR A 127 15.82 12.98 4.28
CA THR A 127 15.78 13.31 5.71
C THR A 127 15.09 12.22 6.48
N LEU A 128 15.58 11.95 7.69
CA LEU A 128 14.91 11.05 8.61
C LEU A 128 13.68 11.73 9.22
N PRO A 129 12.55 11.03 9.36
CA PRO A 129 11.43 11.57 10.12
C PRO A 129 11.86 11.79 11.58
N THR A 130 11.52 12.95 12.13
CA THR A 130 11.86 13.29 13.52
C THR A 130 10.99 12.53 14.53
N ARG A 131 9.91 11.95 14.07
CA ARG A 131 9.02 11.12 14.88
C ARG A 131 8.64 9.87 14.12
N ILE A 132 8.75 8.74 14.82
CA ILE A 132 8.32 7.43 14.34
C ILE A 132 7.19 6.97 15.27
N PHE A 133 6.06 6.68 14.70
CA PHE A 133 4.91 6.15 15.40
C PHE A 133 4.57 4.77 14.90
#